data_73de8c8cdc2a16597022f197e8566726
#
_entry.id   73de8c8cdc2a16597022f197e8566726
#
_cell.length_a   1.000
_cell.length_b   1.000
_cell.length_c   1.000
_cell.angle_alpha   90.00
_cell.angle_beta   90.00
_cell.angle_gamma   90.00
#
_symmetry.space_group_name_H-M   'P 1'
#
loop_
_entity.id
_entity.type
_entity.pdbx_description
1 polymer ?
#
loop_
_entity_poly.entity_id
_entity_poly.type
_entity_poly.pdbx_seq_one_letter_code
_entity_poly.pdbx_strand_id
1 'polypeptide(L)'
;SGFSEIDDDFYEELEEILIMADIGVATTDRIIEDLKEKVKEQKIKEVSVCRELLMDTIKQQMKVDETAYEFEHKTSVVLMIGVNGVGKTTSVGKLAGQLKAKGKKVILAAADTFRAAAIEQLTEWSNRAGVEIIAGQEGGDPASVVFDAVNAAKARKADVLICDTAGRLHNKKNLMEELRKINRIIEREFPEAYRETLIVLDGTTGQNALVQA
;
A
#
# COMPACT_ATOMS: atom_id res chain seq x y z
N SER A 1 15.18 -1.75 -7.66
CA SER A 1 15.21 -2.72 -8.75
C SER A 1 14.17 -3.81 -8.48
N GLY A 2 13.22 -3.98 -9.38
CA GLY A 2 12.28 -5.08 -9.28
C GLY A 2 12.97 -6.43 -9.54
N PHE A 3 12.33 -7.51 -9.12
CA PHE A 3 12.80 -8.84 -9.43
C PHE A 3 12.73 -9.08 -10.93
N SER A 4 13.82 -9.55 -11.52
CA SER A 4 13.89 -9.94 -12.93
C SER A 4 13.49 -11.40 -13.15
N GLU A 5 13.47 -12.19 -12.09
CA GLU A 5 13.22 -13.63 -12.11
C GLU A 5 12.20 -14.04 -11.05
N ILE A 6 11.46 -15.09 -11.35
CA ILE A 6 10.55 -15.73 -10.40
C ILE A 6 11.35 -16.80 -9.66
N ASP A 7 11.89 -16.41 -8.53
CA ASP A 7 12.72 -17.26 -7.65
C ASP A 7 12.17 -17.29 -6.23
N ASP A 8 12.90 -17.96 -5.34
CA ASP A 8 12.49 -18.07 -3.94
C ASP A 8 12.43 -16.71 -3.24
N ASP A 9 13.35 -15.79 -3.56
CA ASP A 9 13.35 -14.44 -3.01
C ASP A 9 12.10 -13.67 -3.43
N PHE A 10 11.65 -13.85 -4.65
CA PHE A 10 10.40 -13.25 -5.15
C PHE A 10 9.20 -13.75 -4.34
N TYR A 11 9.09 -15.06 -4.12
CA TYR A 11 7.99 -15.62 -3.33
C TYR A 11 8.06 -15.21 -1.86
N GLU A 12 9.24 -15.11 -1.28
CA GLU A 12 9.41 -14.61 0.08
C GLU A 12 8.93 -13.18 0.23
N GLU A 13 9.25 -12.31 -0.72
CA GLU A 13 8.77 -10.92 -0.69
C GLU A 13 7.26 -10.84 -0.81
N LEU A 14 6.66 -11.66 -1.67
CA LEU A 14 5.20 -11.73 -1.79
C LEU A 14 4.56 -12.20 -0.48
N GLU A 15 5.12 -13.23 0.14
CA GLU A 15 4.66 -13.74 1.43
C GLU A 15 4.70 -12.65 2.50
N GLU A 16 5.82 -11.93 2.59
CA GLU A 16 5.98 -10.82 3.52
C GLU A 16 4.88 -9.77 3.37
N ILE A 17 4.64 -9.35 2.14
CA ILE A 17 3.67 -8.31 1.84
C ILE A 17 2.25 -8.76 2.17
N LEU A 18 1.90 -9.99 1.87
CA LEU A 18 0.58 -10.52 2.19
C LEU A 18 0.35 -10.62 3.70
N ILE A 19 1.37 -11.05 4.46
CA ILE A 19 1.30 -11.09 5.92
C ILE A 19 1.19 -9.67 6.49
N MET A 20 1.97 -8.72 5.96
CA MET A 20 1.91 -7.32 6.40
C MET A 20 0.58 -6.66 6.07
N ALA A 21 -0.07 -7.10 5.02
CA ALA A 21 -1.41 -6.65 4.65
C ALA A 21 -2.52 -7.28 5.51
N ASP A 22 -2.15 -7.94 6.59
CA ASP A 22 -3.06 -8.56 7.54
C ASP A 22 -3.86 -9.75 6.97
N ILE A 23 -3.30 -10.36 5.93
CA ILE A 23 -3.85 -11.58 5.34
C ILE A 23 -3.35 -12.79 6.13
N GLY A 24 -3.70 -13.18 7.16
CA GLY A 24 -3.26 -14.29 8.01
C GLY A 24 -2.28 -15.30 7.38
N VAL A 25 -1.46 -15.93 8.18
CA VAL A 25 -0.40 -16.84 7.74
C VAL A 25 -0.93 -18.00 6.90
N ALA A 26 -2.01 -18.65 7.35
CA ALA A 26 -2.59 -19.81 6.66
C ALA A 26 -3.13 -19.44 5.25
N THR A 27 -3.80 -18.31 5.12
CA THR A 27 -4.31 -17.83 3.82
C THR A 27 -3.15 -17.42 2.91
N THR A 28 -2.14 -16.75 3.46
CA THR A 28 -0.93 -16.38 2.71
C THR A 28 -0.24 -17.62 2.15
N ASP A 29 -0.05 -18.64 2.96
CA ASP A 29 0.57 -19.90 2.52
C ASP A 29 -0.21 -20.55 1.37
N ARG A 30 -1.53 -20.59 1.47
CA ARG A 30 -2.38 -21.13 0.40
C ARG A 30 -2.25 -20.33 -0.90
N ILE A 31 -2.24 -19.01 -0.81
CA ILE A 31 -2.07 -18.12 -1.97
C ILE A 31 -0.74 -18.39 -2.66
N ILE A 32 0.35 -18.44 -1.88
CA ILE A 32 1.70 -18.64 -2.42
C ILE A 32 1.84 -20.04 -3.03
N GLU A 33 1.37 -21.07 -2.37
CA GLU A 33 1.43 -22.45 -2.89
C GLU A 33 0.63 -22.59 -4.19
N ASP A 34 -0.57 -22.04 -4.24
CA ASP A 34 -1.41 -22.06 -5.44
C ASP A 34 -0.76 -21.28 -6.60
N LEU A 35 -0.14 -20.14 -6.29
CA LEU A 35 0.60 -19.36 -7.28
C LEU A 35 1.80 -20.13 -7.84
N LYS A 36 2.59 -20.76 -6.98
CA LYS A 36 3.74 -21.59 -7.39
C LYS A 36 3.31 -22.71 -8.34
N GLU A 37 2.23 -23.37 -8.01
CA GLU A 37 1.68 -24.46 -8.84
C GLU A 37 1.26 -23.95 -10.22
N LYS A 38 0.52 -22.84 -10.28
CA LYS A 38 0.10 -22.22 -11.54
C LYS A 38 1.29 -21.75 -12.39
N VAL A 39 2.29 -21.15 -11.76
CA VAL A 39 3.52 -20.72 -12.45
C VAL A 39 4.22 -21.92 -13.10
N LYS A 40 4.30 -23.02 -12.38
CA LYS A 40 4.92 -24.26 -12.89
C LYS A 40 4.10 -24.87 -14.04
N GLU A 41 2.81 -25.02 -13.86
CA GLU A 41 1.92 -25.62 -14.84
C GLU A 41 1.88 -24.81 -16.14
N GLN A 42 1.80 -23.50 -16.04
CA GLN A 42 1.70 -22.59 -17.19
C GLN A 42 3.06 -22.17 -17.74
N LYS A 43 4.15 -22.66 -17.15
CA LYS A 43 5.53 -22.34 -17.53
C LYS A 43 5.82 -20.85 -17.62
N ILE A 44 5.34 -20.10 -16.62
CA ILE A 44 5.47 -18.66 -16.57
C ILE A 44 6.89 -18.28 -16.16
N LYS A 45 7.51 -17.39 -16.92
CA LYS A 45 8.87 -16.90 -16.67
C LYS A 45 8.92 -15.41 -16.36
N GLU A 46 7.91 -14.66 -16.75
CA GLU A 46 7.87 -13.22 -16.56
C GLU A 46 7.19 -12.85 -15.24
N VAL A 47 7.85 -12.00 -14.46
CA VAL A 47 7.33 -11.51 -13.17
C VAL A 47 5.99 -10.80 -13.34
N SER A 48 5.81 -10.03 -14.42
CA SER A 48 4.54 -9.33 -14.69
C SER A 48 3.36 -10.29 -14.84
N VAL A 49 3.55 -11.40 -15.54
CA VAL A 49 2.51 -12.42 -15.72
C VAL A 49 2.23 -13.14 -14.38
N CYS A 50 3.27 -13.39 -13.60
CA CYS A 50 3.13 -13.96 -12.27
C CYS A 50 2.31 -13.06 -11.35
N ARG A 51 2.48 -11.74 -11.42
CA ARG A 51 1.69 -10.79 -10.65
C ARG A 51 0.21 -10.80 -11.03
N GLU A 52 -0.11 -10.91 -12.32
CA GLU A 52 -1.49 -11.06 -12.76
C GLU A 52 -2.14 -12.33 -12.20
N LEU A 53 -1.41 -13.45 -12.24
CA LEU A 53 -1.87 -14.70 -11.63
C LEU A 53 -2.04 -14.57 -10.12
N LEU A 54 -1.14 -13.85 -9.45
CA LEU A 54 -1.26 -13.58 -8.02
C LEU A 54 -2.58 -12.86 -7.72
N MET A 55 -2.93 -11.87 -8.52
CA MET A 55 -4.20 -11.16 -8.38
C MET A 55 -5.39 -12.10 -8.49
N ASP A 56 -5.40 -12.93 -9.52
CA ASP A 56 -6.50 -13.90 -9.72
C ASP A 56 -6.57 -14.88 -8.55
N THR A 57 -5.43 -15.35 -8.07
CA THR A 57 -5.34 -16.26 -6.94
C THR A 57 -5.87 -15.64 -5.66
N ILE A 58 -5.52 -14.38 -5.38
CA ILE A 58 -6.02 -13.64 -4.22
C ILE A 58 -7.54 -13.50 -4.31
N LYS A 59 -8.07 -13.10 -5.46
CA LYS A 59 -9.51 -12.96 -5.68
C LYS A 59 -10.25 -14.27 -5.42
N GLN A 60 -9.71 -15.39 -5.88
CA GLN A 60 -10.31 -16.71 -5.68
C GLN A 60 -10.28 -17.13 -4.20
N GLN A 61 -9.18 -16.89 -3.51
CA GLN A 61 -9.01 -17.32 -2.12
C GLN A 61 -9.75 -16.45 -1.12
N MET A 62 -9.86 -15.15 -1.38
CA MET A 62 -10.41 -14.19 -0.43
C MET A 62 -11.82 -13.69 -0.79
N LYS A 63 -12.34 -14.05 -1.94
CA LYS A 63 -13.63 -13.54 -2.46
C LYS A 63 -13.68 -12.01 -2.41
N VAL A 64 -12.62 -11.35 -2.86
CA VAL A 64 -12.51 -9.89 -2.86
C VAL A 64 -13.57 -9.32 -3.81
N ASP A 65 -14.42 -8.45 -3.28
CA ASP A 65 -15.35 -7.68 -4.09
C ASP A 65 -14.63 -6.46 -4.67
N GLU A 66 -14.42 -6.44 -5.99
CA GLU A 66 -13.73 -5.35 -6.69
C GLU A 66 -14.49 -4.02 -6.64
N THR A 67 -15.78 -4.04 -6.31
CA THR A 67 -16.63 -2.86 -6.39
C THR A 67 -16.74 -2.08 -5.08
N ALA A 68 -16.31 -2.65 -3.96
CA ALA A 68 -16.55 -2.07 -2.65
C ALA A 68 -15.30 -1.52 -1.99
N TYR A 69 -14.87 -0.34 -2.41
CA TYR A 69 -13.95 0.45 -1.61
C TYR A 69 -14.75 1.23 -0.56
N GLU A 70 -14.96 0.62 0.59
CA GLU A 70 -15.74 1.25 1.67
C GLU A 70 -15.11 2.54 2.16
N PHE A 71 -13.80 2.69 2.03
CA PHE A 71 -13.11 3.93 2.40
C PHE A 71 -13.59 5.15 1.60
N GLU A 72 -14.20 4.96 0.43
CA GLU A 72 -14.77 6.07 -0.35
C GLU A 72 -16.01 6.67 0.31
N HIS A 73 -16.65 5.95 1.22
CA HIS A 73 -17.93 6.34 1.84
C HIS A 73 -17.82 6.64 3.33
N LYS A 74 -16.66 6.46 3.92
CA LYS A 74 -16.43 6.63 5.36
C LYS A 74 -15.18 7.48 5.59
N THR A 75 -15.12 8.18 6.74
CA THR A 75 -13.86 8.79 7.18
C THR A 75 -12.84 7.69 7.39
N SER A 76 -11.76 7.73 6.63
CA SER A 76 -10.88 6.57 6.50
C SER A 76 -9.40 6.92 6.57
N VAL A 77 -8.62 5.98 7.05
CA VAL A 77 -7.16 5.98 6.93
C VAL A 77 -6.76 4.80 6.04
N VAL A 78 -6.11 5.11 4.93
CA VAL A 78 -5.68 4.11 3.94
C VAL A 78 -4.17 3.97 3.99
N LEU A 79 -3.68 2.76 4.25
CA LEU A 79 -2.25 2.43 4.14
C LEU A 79 -1.97 1.85 2.76
N MET A 80 -1.03 2.46 2.06
CA MET A 80 -0.58 1.96 0.75
C MET A 80 0.71 1.19 0.92
N ILE A 81 0.68 -0.10 0.60
CA ILE A 81 1.82 -1.00 0.65
C ILE A 81 2.12 -1.46 -0.77
N GLY A 82 3.36 -1.46 -1.18
CA GLY A 82 3.74 -1.86 -2.55
C GLY A 82 4.87 -2.86 -2.58
N VAL A 83 4.79 -3.76 -3.59
CA VAL A 83 5.89 -4.65 -3.93
C VAL A 83 6.98 -3.80 -4.57
N ASN A 84 8.08 -3.50 -4.12
CA ASN A 84 9.19 -2.74 -4.73
C ASN A 84 9.06 -1.22 -4.76
N GLY A 85 7.99 -0.62 -4.35
CA GLY A 85 7.83 0.83 -4.37
C GLY A 85 7.78 1.49 -5.75
N VAL A 86 8.10 0.80 -6.82
CA VAL A 86 8.01 1.33 -8.19
C VAL A 86 6.55 1.49 -8.58
N GLY A 87 6.15 2.71 -8.86
CA GLY A 87 4.77 3.02 -9.21
C GLY A 87 3.80 3.12 -8.02
N LYS A 88 4.20 2.76 -6.80
CA LYS A 88 3.34 2.87 -5.62
C LYS A 88 2.99 4.34 -5.33
N THR A 89 3.98 5.21 -5.30
CA THR A 89 3.78 6.64 -5.05
C THR A 89 2.92 7.27 -6.16
N THR A 90 3.11 6.87 -7.41
CA THR A 90 2.26 7.28 -8.53
C THR A 90 0.81 6.83 -8.31
N SER A 91 0.60 5.60 -7.84
CA SER A 91 -0.73 5.07 -7.54
C SER A 91 -1.40 5.85 -6.42
N VAL A 92 -0.66 6.20 -5.38
CA VAL A 92 -1.14 7.07 -4.28
C VAL A 92 -1.62 8.41 -4.83
N GLY A 93 -0.81 9.03 -5.67
CA GLY A 93 -1.14 10.32 -6.28
C GLY A 93 -2.40 10.26 -7.15
N LYS A 94 -2.53 9.23 -7.97
CA LYS A 94 -3.71 9.02 -8.81
C LYS A 94 -4.97 8.79 -7.97
N LEU A 95 -4.88 7.98 -6.93
CA LEU A 95 -6.01 7.73 -6.03
C LEU A 95 -6.46 9.02 -5.35
N ALA A 96 -5.50 9.81 -4.85
CA ALA A 96 -5.79 11.10 -4.22
C ALA A 96 -6.52 12.05 -5.18
N GLY A 97 -6.04 12.13 -6.42
CA GLY A 97 -6.68 12.95 -7.46
C GLY A 97 -8.10 12.51 -7.78
N GLN A 98 -8.33 11.21 -7.88
CA GLN A 98 -9.67 10.64 -8.14
C GLN A 98 -10.63 10.92 -6.99
N LEU A 99 -10.19 10.76 -5.75
CA LEU A 99 -11.01 11.04 -4.57
C LEU A 99 -11.33 12.52 -4.47
N LYS A 100 -10.37 13.39 -4.73
CA LYS A 100 -10.61 14.83 -4.75
C LYS A 100 -11.62 15.21 -5.83
N ALA A 101 -11.53 14.62 -7.02
CA ALA A 101 -12.47 14.86 -8.10
C ALA A 101 -13.91 14.47 -7.71
N LYS A 102 -14.06 13.52 -6.80
CA LYS A 102 -15.35 13.11 -6.21
C LYS A 102 -15.79 14.00 -5.05
N GLY A 103 -15.09 15.09 -4.79
CA GLY A 103 -15.44 16.04 -3.73
C GLY A 103 -14.94 15.65 -2.34
N LYS A 104 -14.06 14.67 -2.23
CA LYS A 104 -13.50 14.25 -0.95
C LYS A 104 -12.35 15.16 -0.52
N LYS A 105 -12.26 15.42 0.78
CA LYS A 105 -11.12 16.11 1.36
C LYS A 105 -10.04 15.07 1.69
N VAL A 106 -8.94 15.13 0.96
CA VAL A 106 -7.85 14.17 1.02
C VAL A 106 -6.60 14.79 1.63
N ILE A 107 -5.94 14.06 2.52
CA ILE A 107 -4.61 14.40 3.03
C ILE A 107 -3.69 13.22 2.72
N LEU A 108 -2.48 13.53 2.24
CA LEU A 108 -1.42 12.53 2.01
C LEU A 108 -0.41 12.56 3.13
N ALA A 109 0.06 11.39 3.56
CA ALA A 109 1.17 11.25 4.49
C ALA A 109 2.36 10.62 3.76
N ALA A 110 3.48 11.32 3.69
CA ALA A 110 4.72 10.83 3.09
C ALA A 110 5.47 9.97 4.10
N ALA A 111 5.00 8.76 4.35
CA ALA A 111 5.58 7.83 5.33
C ALA A 111 6.67 6.92 4.74
N ASP A 112 6.98 7.03 3.45
CA ASP A 112 8.15 6.41 2.84
C ASP A 112 9.34 7.38 2.98
N THR A 113 9.85 7.50 4.19
CA THR A 113 10.82 8.54 4.57
C THR A 113 12.26 8.23 4.16
N PHE A 114 12.55 6.98 3.83
CA PHE A 114 13.90 6.54 3.48
C PHE A 114 14.26 6.80 2.01
N ARG A 115 13.27 7.14 1.19
CA ARG A 115 13.48 7.47 -0.21
C ARG A 115 13.11 8.92 -0.47
N ALA A 116 14.14 9.77 -0.63
CA ALA A 116 13.94 11.20 -0.95
C ALA A 116 13.05 11.36 -2.19
N ALA A 117 13.28 10.56 -3.22
CA ALA A 117 12.51 10.60 -4.46
C ALA A 117 11.01 10.33 -4.23
N ALA A 118 10.65 9.47 -3.28
CA ALA A 118 9.26 9.19 -2.96
C ALA A 118 8.58 10.41 -2.31
N ILE A 119 9.26 11.07 -1.40
CA ILE A 119 8.75 12.30 -0.75
C ILE A 119 8.56 13.41 -1.79
N GLU A 120 9.55 13.63 -2.65
CA GLU A 120 9.50 14.63 -3.70
C GLU A 120 8.38 14.36 -4.71
N GLN A 121 8.26 13.11 -5.16
CA GLN A 121 7.23 12.68 -6.11
C GLN A 121 5.83 12.87 -5.52
N LEU A 122 5.64 12.48 -4.27
CA LEU A 122 4.35 12.63 -3.60
C LEU A 122 3.99 14.12 -3.41
N THR A 123 4.98 14.95 -3.12
CA THR A 123 4.81 16.39 -3.01
C THR A 123 4.37 17.01 -4.35
N GLU A 124 4.95 16.56 -5.46
CA GLU A 124 4.52 17.00 -6.79
C GLU A 124 3.07 16.59 -7.08
N TRP A 125 2.69 15.36 -6.77
CA TRP A 125 1.31 14.91 -6.91
C TRP A 125 0.34 15.73 -6.06
N SER A 126 0.73 16.02 -4.81
CA SER A 126 -0.02 16.87 -3.91
C SER A 126 -0.30 18.25 -4.54
N ASN A 127 0.72 18.88 -5.09
CA ASN A 127 0.60 20.17 -5.74
C ASN A 127 -0.29 20.11 -6.98
N ARG A 128 -0.12 19.10 -7.82
CA ARG A 128 -0.93 18.94 -9.05
C ARG A 128 -2.41 18.66 -8.75
N ALA A 129 -2.66 17.80 -7.78
CA ALA A 129 -4.03 17.43 -7.41
C ALA A 129 -4.68 18.47 -6.49
N GLY A 130 -3.91 19.38 -5.92
CA GLY A 130 -4.41 20.35 -4.95
C GLY A 130 -4.85 19.70 -3.66
N VAL A 131 -4.17 18.65 -3.20
CA VAL A 131 -4.42 17.99 -1.92
C VAL A 131 -3.27 18.31 -0.96
N GLU A 132 -3.57 18.30 0.34
CA GLU A 132 -2.55 18.54 1.36
C GLU A 132 -1.62 17.35 1.53
N ILE A 133 -0.39 17.62 1.90
CA ILE A 133 0.60 16.60 2.24
C ILE A 133 1.22 16.89 3.60
N ILE A 134 1.38 15.85 4.39
CA ILE A 134 2.15 15.88 5.62
C ILE A 134 3.42 15.09 5.37
N ALA A 135 4.55 15.73 5.50
CA ALA A 135 5.87 15.12 5.29
C ALA A 135 6.81 15.53 6.42
N GLY A 136 7.73 14.63 6.73
CA GLY A 136 8.84 14.89 7.63
C GLY A 136 10.14 15.04 6.85
N GLN A 137 11.25 14.99 7.57
CA GLN A 137 12.59 15.01 6.96
C GLN A 137 12.93 13.63 6.37
N GLU A 138 13.72 13.63 5.32
CA GLU A 138 14.32 12.41 4.79
C GLU A 138 15.03 11.63 5.90
N GLY A 139 14.79 10.32 5.95
CA GLY A 139 15.34 9.45 6.98
C GLY A 139 14.67 9.54 8.34
N GLY A 140 13.62 10.36 8.46
CA GLY A 140 12.86 10.49 9.70
C GLY A 140 12.02 9.26 10.02
N ASP A 141 11.38 9.27 11.20
CA ASP A 141 10.52 8.18 11.66
C ASP A 141 9.19 8.19 10.90
N PRO A 142 8.88 7.15 10.12
CA PRO A 142 7.60 7.05 9.43
C PRO A 142 6.39 7.14 10.37
N ALA A 143 6.49 6.58 11.56
CA ALA A 143 5.41 6.62 12.53
C ALA A 143 5.12 8.04 13.03
N SER A 144 6.15 8.89 13.15
CA SER A 144 5.97 10.31 13.49
C SER A 144 5.23 11.06 12.40
N VAL A 145 5.51 10.77 11.14
CA VAL A 145 4.78 11.36 10.00
C VAL A 145 3.32 10.96 10.04
N VAL A 146 3.03 9.69 10.28
CA VAL A 146 1.66 9.19 10.40
C VAL A 146 0.93 9.81 11.58
N PHE A 147 1.61 9.94 12.71
CA PHE A 147 1.04 10.62 13.89
C PHE A 147 0.61 12.06 13.55
N ASP A 148 1.50 12.83 12.94
CA ASP A 148 1.20 14.21 12.54
C ASP A 148 0.07 14.26 11.50
N ALA A 149 0.07 13.32 10.55
CA ALA A 149 -0.93 13.25 9.51
C ALA A 149 -2.33 12.90 10.07
N VAL A 150 -2.39 11.97 11.01
CA VAL A 150 -3.65 11.62 11.70
C VAL A 150 -4.21 12.82 12.44
N ASN A 151 -3.38 13.52 13.18
CA ASN A 151 -3.81 14.72 13.90
C ASN A 151 -4.27 15.83 12.95
N ALA A 152 -3.58 16.03 11.84
CA ALA A 152 -4.00 16.97 10.79
C ALA A 152 -5.34 16.56 10.17
N ALA A 153 -5.51 15.27 9.88
CA ALA A 153 -6.76 14.76 9.31
C ALA A 153 -7.94 14.98 10.24
N LYS A 154 -7.77 14.74 11.52
CA LYS A 154 -8.81 14.98 12.53
C LYS A 154 -9.14 16.48 12.64
N ALA A 155 -8.11 17.32 12.79
CA ALA A 155 -8.29 18.77 12.97
C ALA A 155 -8.94 19.42 11.77
N ARG A 156 -8.63 18.96 10.57
CA ARG A 156 -9.13 19.51 9.31
C ARG A 156 -10.36 18.79 8.77
N LYS A 157 -10.84 17.80 9.49
CA LYS A 157 -12.01 16.98 9.09
C LYS A 157 -11.85 16.38 7.69
N ALA A 158 -10.69 15.79 7.42
CA ALA A 158 -10.43 15.09 6.17
C ALA A 158 -11.34 13.86 6.04
N ASP A 159 -11.77 13.59 4.82
CA ASP A 159 -12.53 12.38 4.51
C ASP A 159 -11.64 11.16 4.42
N VAL A 160 -10.46 11.33 3.82
CA VAL A 160 -9.50 10.24 3.60
C VAL A 160 -8.09 10.72 3.87
N LEU A 161 -7.37 9.98 4.71
CA LEU A 161 -5.93 10.10 4.88
C LEU A 161 -5.27 8.91 4.17
N ILE A 162 -4.41 9.18 3.20
CA ILE A 162 -3.68 8.15 2.47
C ILE A 162 -2.21 8.19 2.89
N CYS A 163 -1.72 7.09 3.46
CA CYS A 163 -0.35 6.97 3.92
C CYS A 163 0.48 6.18 2.90
N ASP A 164 1.44 6.83 2.27
CA ASP A 164 2.42 6.19 1.40
C ASP A 164 3.53 5.62 2.28
N THR A 165 3.56 4.29 2.43
CA THR A 165 4.52 3.62 3.31
C THR A 165 5.72 3.08 2.53
N ALA A 166 6.79 2.77 3.25
CA ALA A 166 7.95 2.13 2.64
C ALA A 166 7.58 0.75 2.07
N GLY A 167 8.01 0.50 0.84
CA GLY A 167 7.82 -0.80 0.21
C GLY A 167 8.83 -1.84 0.68
N ARG A 168 10.01 -1.40 1.14
CA ARG A 168 11.06 -2.28 1.66
C ARG A 168 12.03 -1.48 2.52
N LEU A 169 12.33 -1.98 3.70
CA LEU A 169 13.43 -1.51 4.54
C LEU A 169 14.62 -2.47 4.43
N HIS A 170 15.65 -2.28 5.25
CA HIS A 170 16.87 -3.09 5.22
C HIS A 170 16.61 -4.59 5.39
N ASN A 171 15.57 -4.95 6.11
CA ASN A 171 15.14 -6.33 6.24
C ASN A 171 13.64 -6.41 6.57
N LYS A 172 13.09 -7.60 6.39
CA LYS A 172 11.69 -7.95 6.65
C LYS A 172 11.21 -7.56 8.05
N LYS A 173 12.02 -7.86 9.05
CA LYS A 173 11.68 -7.63 10.45
C LYS A 173 11.45 -6.14 10.72
N ASN A 174 12.33 -5.28 10.20
CA ASN A 174 12.24 -3.83 10.39
C ASN A 174 10.99 -3.26 9.72
N LEU A 175 10.67 -3.73 8.52
CA LEU A 175 9.47 -3.31 7.81
C LEU A 175 8.20 -3.71 8.54
N MET A 176 8.13 -4.95 9.03
CA MET A 176 6.97 -5.42 9.80
C MET A 176 6.79 -4.67 11.12
N GLU A 177 7.88 -4.42 11.83
CA GLU A 177 7.85 -3.63 13.07
C GLU A 177 7.37 -2.20 12.82
N GLU A 178 7.83 -1.59 11.74
CA GLU A 178 7.40 -0.24 11.35
C GLU A 178 5.91 -0.18 11.03
N LEU A 179 5.40 -1.13 10.26
CA LEU A 179 3.98 -1.19 9.94
C LEU A 179 3.10 -1.46 11.17
N ARG A 180 3.55 -2.31 12.09
CA ARG A 180 2.85 -2.52 13.36
C ARG A 180 2.81 -1.25 14.19
N LYS A 181 3.89 -0.51 14.23
CA LYS A 181 3.99 0.77 14.93
C LYS A 181 3.04 1.80 14.33
N ILE A 182 2.99 1.90 13.01
CA ILE A 182 2.06 2.76 12.28
C ILE A 182 0.60 2.38 12.63
N ASN A 183 0.27 1.09 12.54
CA ASN A 183 -1.08 0.62 12.86
C ASN A 183 -1.48 0.92 14.31
N ARG A 184 -0.57 0.77 15.26
CA ARG A 184 -0.84 1.11 16.66
C ARG A 184 -1.12 2.59 16.84
N ILE A 185 -0.41 3.46 16.13
CA ILE A 185 -0.64 4.90 16.18
C ILE A 185 -2.03 5.24 15.64
N ILE A 186 -2.40 4.70 14.50
CA ILE A 186 -3.73 4.93 13.90
C ILE A 186 -4.82 4.45 14.85
N GLU A 187 -4.68 3.26 15.41
CA GLU A 187 -5.64 2.67 16.33
C GLU A 187 -5.83 3.51 17.59
N ARG A 188 -4.73 4.02 18.13
CA ARG A 188 -4.75 4.86 19.34
C ARG A 188 -5.29 6.26 19.07
N GLU A 189 -4.83 6.90 18.01
CA GLU A 189 -5.11 8.32 17.74
C GLU A 189 -6.39 8.54 16.90
N PHE A 190 -6.83 7.54 16.15
CA PHE A 190 -8.00 7.67 15.28
C PHE A 190 -8.85 6.39 15.28
N PRO A 191 -9.30 5.91 16.46
CA PRO A 191 -10.01 4.63 16.56
C PRO A 191 -11.34 4.60 15.80
N GLU A 192 -11.98 5.76 15.62
CA GLU A 192 -13.28 5.89 14.93
C GLU A 192 -13.16 5.85 13.41
N ALA A 193 -11.96 6.00 12.84
CA ALA A 193 -11.77 5.95 11.39
C ALA A 193 -11.84 4.51 10.88
N TYR A 194 -12.44 4.35 9.71
CA TYR A 194 -12.34 3.10 8.95
C TYR A 194 -10.90 2.93 8.47
N ARG A 195 -10.33 1.76 8.63
CA ARG A 195 -8.97 1.48 8.18
C ARG A 195 -8.98 0.51 7.02
N GLU A 196 -8.18 0.82 6.03
CA GLU A 196 -8.00 0.03 4.84
C GLU A 196 -6.52 -0.11 4.52
N THR A 197 -6.09 -1.29 4.13
CA THR A 197 -4.76 -1.50 3.59
C THR A 197 -4.88 -1.91 2.13
N LEU A 198 -4.26 -1.13 1.24
CA LEU A 198 -4.24 -1.41 -0.18
C LEU A 198 -2.85 -1.85 -0.60
N ILE A 199 -2.79 -2.94 -1.34
CA ILE A 199 -1.54 -3.47 -1.88
C ILE A 199 -1.44 -3.07 -3.35
N VAL A 200 -0.35 -2.39 -3.70
CA VAL A 200 -0.03 -2.07 -5.09
C VAL A 200 0.91 -3.15 -5.62
N LEU A 201 0.41 -4.00 -6.49
CA LEU A 201 1.18 -5.12 -7.03
C LEU A 201 1.90 -4.76 -8.33
N ASP A 202 1.34 -3.86 -9.12
CA ASP A 202 1.95 -3.36 -10.34
C ASP A 202 1.49 -1.93 -10.62
N GLY A 203 2.38 -0.99 -10.39
CA GLY A 203 2.10 0.43 -10.64
C GLY A 203 2.56 0.91 -12.02
N THR A 204 3.20 0.06 -12.82
CA THR A 204 3.82 0.48 -14.09
C THR A 204 2.89 0.38 -15.30
N THR A 205 1.87 -0.46 -15.23
CA THR A 205 0.95 -0.72 -16.35
C THR A 205 -0.30 0.13 -16.35
N GLY A 206 -0.49 0.99 -15.37
CA GLY A 206 -1.71 1.79 -15.20
C GLY A 206 -2.91 0.99 -14.71
N GLN A 207 -2.79 -0.32 -14.58
CA GLN A 207 -3.77 -1.18 -13.92
C GLN A 207 -3.27 -1.47 -12.51
N ASN A 208 -3.63 -0.62 -11.58
CA ASN A 208 -3.29 -0.82 -10.18
C ASN A 208 -4.13 -1.97 -9.64
N ALA A 209 -3.47 -3.07 -9.39
CA ALA A 209 -4.07 -4.15 -8.67
C ALA A 209 -4.09 -3.76 -7.19
N LEU A 210 -5.18 -3.14 -6.78
CA LEU A 210 -5.42 -2.81 -5.39
C LEU A 210 -6.14 -3.99 -4.76
N VAL A 211 -5.52 -4.61 -3.77
CA VAL A 211 -6.11 -5.69 -3.01
C VAL A 211 -6.43 -5.17 -1.62
N GLN A 212 -7.66 -5.34 -1.24
CA GLN A 212 -8.13 -5.01 0.09
C GLN A 212 -7.68 -6.09 1.07
N ALA A 213 -7.02 -5.69 2.12
CA ALA A 213 -6.57 -6.59 3.18
C ALA A 213 -7.62 -6.72 4.29
#